data_41b7470cdea9427a4b8a0c9f2fa3d760
#
_entry.id   41b7470cdea9427a4b8a0c9f2fa3d760
#
_cell.length_a   1.000
_cell.length_b   1.000
_cell.length_c   1.000
_cell.angle_alpha   90.00
_cell.angle_beta   90.00
_cell.angle_gamma   90.00
#
_symmetry.space_group_name_H-M   'P 1'
#
loop_
_entity.id
_entity.type
_entity.pdbx_description
1 polymer ?
#
loop_
_entity_poly.entity_id
_entity_poly.type
_entity_poly.pdbx_seq_one_letter_code
_entity_poly.pdbx_strand_id
1 'polypeptide(L)'
;MFNGNSCVYDATNLSRSRRKKFLKEIPDSVKKIAVVAATELEVILEQNASRVRHVPEDVIMRMFKTMTLPRLDEGWDSIRIISNPKNSKTLGEYLYDCHGVDHDNPHHSANIFDHMIEAGAYANAHAVNYGFDKSKKHLARTAALFHDIGKPIVKSRMKMNGEMDDKSHYYNHAEIGAYMVACCVGQFSAKQHEFYANLIVLIQWHMDSYANPDHYLDDFESCYGGEMRKVLELVHEADVHAH
;
A
#
# COMPACT_ATOMS: atom_id res chain seq x y z
N MET A 1 -28.38 -16.49 -11.82
CA MET A 1 -29.29 -16.00 -10.76
C MET A 1 -28.64 -16.28 -9.41
N PHE A 2 -28.36 -15.26 -8.63
CA PHE A 2 -27.87 -15.43 -7.27
C PHE A 2 -29.06 -15.72 -6.35
N ASN A 3 -29.37 -16.98 -6.13
CA ASN A 3 -30.53 -17.45 -5.34
C ASN A 3 -30.36 -17.23 -3.82
N GLY A 4 -29.86 -16.08 -3.38
CA GLY A 4 -29.61 -15.79 -1.96
C GLY A 4 -28.40 -16.50 -1.37
N ASN A 5 -27.60 -17.20 -2.17
CA ASN A 5 -26.39 -17.89 -1.72
C ASN A 5 -25.15 -17.00 -1.81
N SER A 6 -24.25 -17.14 -0.82
CA SER A 6 -22.92 -16.55 -0.90
C SER A 6 -22.05 -17.35 -1.87
N CYS A 7 -21.21 -16.65 -2.65
CA CYS A 7 -20.24 -17.24 -3.57
C CYS A 7 -18.84 -16.70 -3.26
N VAL A 8 -17.84 -17.58 -3.34
CA VAL A 8 -16.41 -17.18 -3.24
C VAL A 8 -15.79 -17.34 -4.62
N TYR A 9 -15.17 -16.26 -5.11
CA TYR A 9 -14.36 -16.27 -6.32
C TYR A 9 -12.87 -16.21 -5.93
N ASP A 10 -12.21 -17.35 -5.97
CA ASP A 10 -10.78 -17.49 -5.65
C ASP A 10 -9.94 -17.37 -6.93
N ALA A 11 -9.13 -16.32 -7.01
CA ALA A 11 -8.21 -16.07 -8.12
C ALA A 11 -7.08 -15.13 -7.66
N THR A 12 -6.02 -15.05 -8.44
CA THR A 12 -4.90 -14.14 -8.16
C THR A 12 -5.31 -12.67 -8.14
N ASN A 13 -6.22 -12.23 -9.01
CA ASN A 13 -6.85 -10.90 -9.06
C ASN A 13 -5.92 -9.71 -8.80
N LEU A 14 -4.66 -9.78 -9.23
CA LEU A 14 -3.59 -8.86 -8.84
C LEU A 14 -3.73 -7.46 -9.45
N SER A 15 -4.43 -7.29 -10.58
CA SER A 15 -4.52 -5.99 -11.22
C SER A 15 -5.88 -5.33 -11.02
N ARG A 16 -5.86 -4.02 -10.73
CA ARG A 16 -7.04 -3.17 -10.56
C ARG A 16 -7.98 -3.23 -11.78
N SER A 17 -7.43 -3.17 -13.00
CA SER A 17 -8.22 -3.21 -14.21
C SER A 17 -9.01 -4.51 -14.37
N ARG A 18 -8.40 -5.66 -14.02
CA ARG A 18 -9.04 -6.97 -14.07
C ARG A 18 -10.16 -7.07 -13.03
N ARG A 19 -9.92 -6.59 -11.79
CA ARG A 19 -10.95 -6.54 -10.74
C ARG A 19 -12.11 -5.64 -11.12
N LYS A 20 -11.85 -4.41 -11.62
CA LYS A 20 -12.92 -3.50 -12.09
C LYS A 20 -13.75 -4.11 -13.22
N LYS A 21 -13.12 -4.84 -14.16
CA LYS A 21 -13.84 -5.54 -15.21
C LYS A 21 -14.78 -6.62 -14.64
N PHE A 22 -14.27 -7.43 -13.71
CA PHE A 22 -15.06 -8.48 -13.05
C PHE A 22 -16.22 -7.89 -12.25
N LEU A 23 -15.99 -6.81 -11.49
CA LEU A 23 -17.03 -6.17 -10.67
C LEU A 23 -18.21 -5.61 -11.50
N LYS A 24 -17.95 -5.15 -12.73
CA LYS A 24 -18.99 -4.67 -13.65
C LYS A 24 -19.98 -5.77 -14.09
N GLU A 25 -19.57 -7.03 -13.98
CA GLU A 25 -20.42 -8.18 -14.33
C GLU A 25 -21.32 -8.61 -13.16
N ILE A 26 -21.09 -8.08 -11.94
CA ILE A 26 -21.82 -8.42 -10.73
C ILE A 26 -22.95 -7.39 -10.51
N PRO A 27 -24.21 -7.82 -10.36
CA PRO A 27 -25.34 -6.92 -10.09
C PRO A 27 -25.12 -6.07 -8.83
N ASP A 28 -25.66 -4.83 -8.84
CA ASP A 28 -25.52 -3.89 -7.71
C ASP A 28 -26.21 -4.39 -6.43
N SER A 29 -27.23 -5.24 -6.56
CA SER A 29 -27.89 -5.87 -5.41
C SER A 29 -27.04 -6.91 -4.67
N VAL A 30 -25.87 -7.28 -5.21
CA VAL A 30 -24.96 -8.26 -4.61
C VAL A 30 -23.88 -7.54 -3.82
N LYS A 31 -23.74 -7.83 -2.53
CA LYS A 31 -22.66 -7.32 -1.69
C LYS A 31 -21.32 -7.88 -2.14
N LYS A 32 -20.39 -7.00 -2.47
CA LYS A 32 -19.06 -7.29 -3.03
C LYS A 32 -18.00 -7.08 -1.99
N ILE A 33 -17.36 -8.16 -1.52
CA ILE A 33 -16.32 -8.12 -0.48
C ILE A 33 -15.02 -8.61 -1.09
N ALA A 34 -13.98 -7.76 -1.07
CA ALA A 34 -12.63 -8.21 -1.37
C ALA A 34 -11.98 -8.80 -0.12
N VAL A 35 -11.37 -9.97 -0.25
CA VAL A 35 -10.55 -10.58 0.80
C VAL A 35 -9.12 -10.66 0.31
N VAL A 36 -8.20 -9.98 0.99
CA VAL A 36 -6.78 -9.99 0.70
C VAL A 36 -6.11 -10.97 1.66
N ALA A 37 -5.54 -12.05 1.12
CA ALA A 37 -4.66 -12.96 1.86
C ALA A 37 -3.22 -12.41 1.77
N ALA A 38 -2.83 -11.63 2.78
CA ALA A 38 -1.51 -11.02 2.83
C ALA A 38 -0.48 -12.01 3.40
N THR A 39 0.55 -12.29 2.62
CA THR A 39 1.64 -13.20 2.99
C THR A 39 2.96 -12.59 2.52
N GLU A 40 3.97 -12.59 3.35
CA GLU A 40 5.29 -12.04 3.00
C GLU A 40 5.93 -12.77 1.83
N LEU A 41 6.74 -12.01 1.08
CA LEU A 41 7.38 -12.54 -0.14
C LEU A 41 8.26 -13.74 0.15
N GLU A 42 9.06 -13.70 1.21
CA GLU A 42 9.92 -14.78 1.64
C GLU A 42 9.11 -16.05 1.94
N VAL A 43 7.98 -15.90 2.65
CA VAL A 43 7.07 -17.02 2.96
C VAL A 43 6.39 -17.55 1.69
N ILE A 44 6.04 -16.68 0.74
CA ILE A 44 5.49 -17.10 -0.57
C ILE A 44 6.53 -17.94 -1.32
N LEU A 45 7.79 -17.52 -1.33
CA LEU A 45 8.87 -18.24 -2.01
C LEU A 45 9.13 -19.61 -1.35
N GLU A 46 9.19 -19.68 -0.01
CA GLU A 46 9.32 -20.94 0.74
C GLU A 46 8.15 -21.89 0.46
N GLN A 47 6.92 -21.39 0.50
CA GLN A 47 5.73 -22.19 0.19
C GLN A 47 5.75 -22.69 -1.25
N ASN A 48 6.18 -21.84 -2.20
CA ASN A 48 6.33 -22.25 -3.60
C ASN A 48 7.38 -23.35 -3.76
N ALA A 49 8.52 -23.24 -3.07
CA ALA A 49 9.59 -24.23 -3.12
C ALA A 49 9.16 -25.59 -2.54
N SER A 50 8.20 -25.62 -1.60
CA SER A 50 7.68 -26.85 -1.00
C SER A 50 6.60 -27.57 -1.83
N ARG A 51 6.09 -26.95 -2.91
CA ARG A 51 5.03 -27.53 -3.75
C ARG A 51 5.60 -28.51 -4.78
N VAL A 52 4.78 -29.51 -5.16
CA VAL A 52 5.12 -30.42 -6.26
C VAL A 52 5.22 -29.67 -7.59
N ARG A 53 4.33 -28.69 -7.80
CA ARG A 53 4.37 -27.80 -8.98
C ARG A 53 4.86 -26.43 -8.53
N HIS A 54 6.04 -26.05 -8.97
CA HIS A 54 6.64 -24.75 -8.70
C HIS A 54 6.25 -23.72 -9.77
N VAL A 55 6.05 -22.49 -9.36
CA VAL A 55 6.03 -21.31 -10.23
C VAL A 55 7.46 -20.78 -10.30
N PRO A 56 8.02 -20.43 -11.48
CA PRO A 56 9.34 -19.82 -11.56
C PRO A 56 9.43 -18.55 -10.67
N GLU A 57 10.55 -18.40 -9.98
CA GLU A 57 10.73 -17.30 -9.02
C GLU A 57 10.61 -15.91 -9.67
N ASP A 58 11.16 -15.74 -10.86
CA ASP A 58 11.04 -14.51 -11.66
C ASP A 58 9.58 -14.15 -11.97
N VAL A 59 8.72 -15.16 -12.16
CA VAL A 59 7.27 -14.97 -12.35
C VAL A 59 6.62 -14.50 -11.05
N ILE A 60 6.97 -15.09 -9.90
CA ILE A 60 6.47 -14.67 -8.59
C ILE A 60 6.90 -13.24 -8.30
N MET A 61 8.19 -12.92 -8.51
CA MET A 61 8.71 -11.58 -8.32
C MET A 61 8.02 -10.54 -9.21
N ARG A 62 7.78 -10.87 -10.47
CA ARG A 62 7.03 -9.99 -11.38
C ARG A 62 5.60 -9.80 -10.91
N MET A 63 4.90 -10.87 -10.52
CA MET A 63 3.54 -10.80 -9.98
C MET A 63 3.50 -9.93 -8.73
N PHE A 64 4.44 -10.12 -7.82
CA PHE A 64 4.55 -9.34 -6.59
C PHE A 64 4.77 -7.85 -6.88
N LYS A 65 5.78 -7.50 -7.68
CA LYS A 65 6.11 -6.10 -8.01
C LYS A 65 5.02 -5.36 -8.80
N THR A 66 4.12 -6.07 -9.47
CA THR A 66 3.06 -5.48 -10.30
C THR A 66 1.67 -5.60 -9.70
N MET A 67 1.53 -6.23 -8.53
CA MET A 67 0.22 -6.34 -7.88
C MET A 67 -0.27 -4.99 -7.39
N THR A 68 -1.58 -4.85 -7.31
CA THR A 68 -2.25 -3.71 -6.67
C THR A 68 -3.26 -4.24 -5.64
N LEU A 69 -3.32 -3.60 -4.48
CA LEU A 69 -4.36 -3.91 -3.49
C LEU A 69 -5.74 -3.44 -3.98
N PRO A 70 -6.83 -4.12 -3.58
CA PRO A 70 -8.18 -3.62 -3.83
C PRO A 70 -8.39 -2.25 -3.18
N ARG A 71 -9.16 -1.36 -3.85
CA ARG A 71 -9.57 -0.04 -3.36
C ARG A 71 -11.08 0.09 -3.43
N LEU A 72 -11.69 0.85 -2.53
CA LEU A 72 -13.15 1.04 -2.51
C LEU A 72 -13.68 1.69 -3.78
N ASP A 73 -12.90 2.58 -4.41
CA ASP A 73 -13.24 3.22 -5.69
C ASP A 73 -13.25 2.26 -6.90
N GLU A 74 -12.91 0.99 -6.69
CA GLU A 74 -13.11 -0.06 -7.69
C GLU A 74 -14.56 -0.55 -7.76
N GLY A 75 -15.36 -0.33 -6.70
CA GLY A 75 -16.73 -0.78 -6.55
C GLY A 75 -16.92 -1.92 -5.54
N TRP A 76 -15.99 -2.09 -4.61
CA TRP A 76 -16.13 -2.99 -3.46
C TRP A 76 -16.95 -2.34 -2.36
N ASP A 77 -17.88 -3.08 -1.72
CA ASP A 77 -18.58 -2.62 -0.52
C ASP A 77 -17.72 -2.69 0.74
N SER A 78 -16.73 -3.59 0.76
CA SER A 78 -15.74 -3.67 1.82
C SER A 78 -14.51 -4.47 1.40
N ILE A 79 -13.39 -4.18 2.09
CA ILE A 79 -12.12 -4.88 1.92
C ILE A 79 -11.74 -5.47 3.26
N ARG A 80 -11.36 -6.75 3.27
CA ARG A 80 -10.89 -7.47 4.44
C ARG A 80 -9.47 -7.96 4.20
N ILE A 81 -8.62 -7.83 5.20
CA ILE A 81 -7.24 -8.31 5.16
C ILE A 81 -7.11 -9.46 6.13
N ILE A 82 -6.57 -10.57 5.65
CA ILE A 82 -6.21 -11.74 6.44
C ILE A 82 -4.71 -11.92 6.25
N SER A 83 -3.94 -11.90 7.33
CA SER A 83 -2.51 -12.15 7.30
C SER A 83 -2.13 -13.25 8.29
N ASN A 84 -1.05 -13.97 8.00
CA ASN A 84 -0.49 -14.96 8.91
C ASN A 84 0.57 -14.26 9.78
N PRO A 85 0.37 -14.13 11.11
CA PRO A 85 1.32 -13.44 11.98
C PRO A 85 2.61 -14.24 12.24
N LYS A 86 2.64 -15.53 11.88
CA LYS A 86 3.83 -16.36 12.05
C LYS A 86 4.83 -16.03 10.95
N ASN A 87 6.03 -15.62 11.35
CA ASN A 87 7.16 -15.27 10.49
C ASN A 87 7.00 -13.96 9.71
N SER A 88 6.07 -13.09 10.07
CA SER A 88 5.96 -11.77 9.44
C SER A 88 6.93 -10.78 10.08
N LYS A 89 7.62 -10.00 9.26
CA LYS A 89 8.40 -8.84 9.69
C LYS A 89 7.50 -7.83 10.43
N THR A 90 8.07 -7.12 11.37
CA THR A 90 7.43 -5.96 11.99
C THR A 90 7.60 -4.72 11.11
N LEU A 91 6.78 -3.69 11.33
CA LEU A 91 6.96 -2.40 10.65
C LEU A 91 8.34 -1.78 10.94
N GLY A 92 8.89 -2.00 12.14
CA GLY A 92 10.23 -1.55 12.48
C GLY A 92 11.34 -2.22 11.66
N GLU A 93 11.22 -3.51 11.38
CA GLU A 93 12.15 -4.24 10.52
C GLU A 93 12.06 -3.75 9.08
N TYR A 94 10.86 -3.51 8.55
CA TYR A 94 10.70 -2.93 7.22
C TYR A 94 11.30 -1.52 7.12
N LEU A 95 11.14 -0.70 8.16
CA LEU A 95 11.77 0.61 8.21
C LEU A 95 13.30 0.49 8.23
N TYR A 96 13.82 -0.48 8.99
CA TYR A 96 15.25 -0.75 9.05
C TYR A 96 15.82 -1.20 7.69
N ASP A 97 15.07 -1.97 6.92
CA ASP A 97 15.47 -2.39 5.56
C ASP A 97 15.63 -1.20 4.58
N CYS A 98 15.06 -0.04 4.90
CA CYS A 98 15.26 1.20 4.13
C CYS A 98 16.59 1.89 4.46
N HIS A 99 17.25 1.52 5.57
CA HIS A 99 18.49 2.14 6.02
C HIS A 99 19.62 1.86 5.04
N GLY A 100 20.33 2.92 4.63
CA GLY A 100 21.45 2.82 3.67
C GLY A 100 21.04 2.55 2.23
N VAL A 101 19.76 2.60 1.90
CA VAL A 101 19.26 2.53 0.52
C VAL A 101 19.16 3.92 -0.06
N ASP A 102 20.10 4.25 -0.96
CA ASP A 102 20.09 5.53 -1.67
C ASP A 102 18.95 5.62 -2.67
N HIS A 103 18.40 6.82 -2.84
CA HIS A 103 17.39 7.06 -3.87
C HIS A 103 17.94 6.89 -5.29
N ASP A 104 19.26 7.09 -5.51
CA ASP A 104 19.87 7.12 -6.86
C ASP A 104 19.05 7.99 -7.83
N ASN A 105 18.51 9.10 -7.33
CA ASN A 105 17.67 10.01 -8.08
C ASN A 105 18.03 11.45 -7.70
N PRO A 106 18.38 12.35 -8.65
CA PRO A 106 18.81 13.70 -8.38
C PRO A 106 17.75 14.60 -7.72
N HIS A 107 16.50 14.15 -7.62
CA HIS A 107 15.43 14.86 -6.94
C HIS A 107 15.43 14.66 -5.42
N HIS A 108 16.24 13.74 -4.89
CA HIS A 108 16.32 13.46 -3.45
C HIS A 108 17.75 13.68 -2.95
N SER A 109 17.90 14.52 -1.93
CA SER A 109 19.17 14.78 -1.25
C SER A 109 19.48 13.79 -0.13
N ALA A 110 18.45 13.15 0.43
CA ALA A 110 18.52 12.17 1.51
C ALA A 110 18.40 10.73 0.98
N ASN A 111 18.84 9.73 1.74
CA ASN A 111 18.50 8.34 1.49
C ASN A 111 17.03 8.07 1.86
N ILE A 112 16.50 6.89 1.46
CA ILE A 112 15.08 6.56 1.67
C ILE A 112 14.68 6.60 3.15
N PHE A 113 15.54 6.11 4.04
CA PHE A 113 15.27 6.09 5.48
C PHE A 113 15.17 7.50 6.06
N ASP A 114 16.17 8.37 5.78
CA ASP A 114 16.21 9.73 6.32
C ASP A 114 15.03 10.57 5.80
N HIS A 115 14.68 10.44 4.51
CA HIS A 115 13.49 11.04 3.91
C HIS A 115 12.21 10.64 4.67
N MET A 116 12.02 9.35 4.95
CA MET A 116 10.85 8.84 5.67
C MET A 116 10.81 9.36 7.13
N ILE A 117 11.96 9.44 7.81
CA ILE A 117 12.06 10.01 9.17
C ILE A 117 11.66 11.49 9.15
N GLU A 118 12.17 12.27 8.19
CA GLU A 118 11.84 13.69 8.06
C GLU A 118 10.37 13.92 7.75
N ALA A 119 9.79 13.16 6.81
CA ALA A 119 8.36 13.21 6.52
C ALA A 119 7.50 12.90 7.77
N GLY A 120 7.86 11.87 8.53
CA GLY A 120 7.18 11.54 9.78
C GLY A 120 7.29 12.63 10.84
N ALA A 121 8.45 13.28 10.96
CA ALA A 121 8.67 14.41 11.88
C ALA A 121 7.86 15.65 11.47
N TYR A 122 7.82 15.97 10.17
CA TYR A 122 7.01 17.05 9.63
C TYR A 122 5.52 16.84 9.92
N ALA A 123 4.96 15.68 9.58
CA ALA A 123 3.57 15.37 9.83
C ALA A 123 3.21 15.46 11.33
N ASN A 124 4.12 15.00 12.21
CA ASN A 124 3.92 15.13 13.65
C ASN A 124 3.89 16.58 14.13
N ALA A 125 4.73 17.45 13.59
CA ALA A 125 4.79 18.86 13.96
C ALA A 125 3.57 19.66 13.46
N HIS A 126 3.10 19.37 12.24
CA HIS A 126 2.05 20.13 11.56
C HIS A 126 0.63 19.62 11.79
N ALA A 127 0.44 18.44 12.40
CA ALA A 127 -0.87 17.88 12.72
C ALA A 127 -1.80 18.85 13.52
N VAL A 128 -1.22 19.75 14.29
CA VAL A 128 -1.97 20.78 15.03
C VAL A 128 -2.69 21.77 14.09
N ASN A 129 -2.12 22.07 12.93
CA ASN A 129 -2.69 22.98 11.94
C ASN A 129 -3.98 22.41 11.32
N TYR A 130 -4.11 21.09 11.32
CA TYR A 130 -5.29 20.35 10.85
C TYR A 130 -6.34 20.11 11.94
N GLY A 131 -6.07 20.53 13.19
CA GLY A 131 -6.96 20.28 14.33
C GLY A 131 -7.07 18.80 14.74
N PHE A 132 -6.04 17.99 14.44
CA PHE A 132 -6.06 16.56 14.71
C PHE A 132 -5.97 16.26 16.20
N ASP A 133 -6.81 15.31 16.65
CA ASP A 133 -6.66 14.65 17.93
C ASP A 133 -5.40 13.76 17.97
N LYS A 134 -5.13 13.18 19.15
CA LYS A 134 -3.95 12.32 19.33
C LYS A 134 -3.93 11.11 18.39
N SER A 135 -5.09 10.53 18.05
CA SER A 135 -5.21 9.36 17.20
C SER A 135 -4.89 9.70 15.74
N LYS A 136 -5.50 10.76 15.21
CA LYS A 136 -5.25 11.23 13.84
C LYS A 136 -3.83 11.75 13.66
N LYS A 137 -3.31 12.48 14.67
CA LYS A 137 -1.90 12.89 14.69
C LYS A 137 -0.97 11.68 14.60
N HIS A 138 -1.24 10.62 15.38
CA HIS A 138 -0.46 9.39 15.34
C HIS A 138 -0.56 8.71 13.98
N LEU A 139 -1.76 8.65 13.40
CA LEU A 139 -2.00 8.07 12.08
C LEU A 139 -1.24 8.83 10.97
N ALA A 140 -1.36 10.17 10.94
CA ALA A 140 -0.68 11.01 9.94
C ALA A 140 0.85 10.85 10.02
N ARG A 141 1.40 10.95 11.25
CA ARG A 141 2.84 10.72 11.47
C ARG A 141 3.27 9.34 10.98
N THR A 142 2.51 8.29 11.32
CA THR A 142 2.87 6.91 10.95
C THR A 142 2.75 6.71 9.45
N ALA A 143 1.72 7.25 8.81
CA ALA A 143 1.57 7.16 7.36
C ALA A 143 2.71 7.88 6.62
N ALA A 144 3.07 9.09 7.04
CA ALA A 144 4.22 9.81 6.49
C ALA A 144 5.55 9.07 6.75
N LEU A 145 5.72 8.46 7.94
CA LEU A 145 6.91 7.67 8.24
C LEU A 145 7.05 6.41 7.38
N PHE A 146 5.95 5.81 6.94
CA PHE A 146 5.97 4.51 6.24
C PHE A 146 5.55 4.58 4.77
N HIS A 147 5.30 5.78 4.21
CA HIS A 147 4.77 5.92 2.85
C HIS A 147 5.65 5.24 1.79
N ASP A 148 6.94 5.24 1.99
CA ASP A 148 7.97 4.81 1.04
C ASP A 148 8.62 3.45 1.35
N ILE A 149 8.13 2.69 2.35
CA ILE A 149 8.73 1.39 2.75
C ILE A 149 8.80 0.36 1.61
N GLY A 150 7.99 0.52 0.58
CA GLY A 150 8.02 -0.35 -0.60
C GLY A 150 9.17 -0.08 -1.57
N LYS A 151 9.84 1.07 -1.49
CA LYS A 151 10.90 1.49 -2.44
C LYS A 151 12.05 0.50 -2.55
N PRO A 152 12.62 -0.05 -1.46
CA PRO A 152 13.73 -1.00 -1.56
C PRO A 152 13.42 -2.24 -2.41
N ILE A 153 12.20 -2.77 -2.32
CA ILE A 153 11.78 -3.99 -3.03
C ILE A 153 11.61 -3.75 -4.52
N VAL A 154 11.08 -2.59 -4.90
CA VAL A 154 10.76 -2.28 -6.30
C VAL A 154 11.87 -1.52 -7.02
N LYS A 155 12.91 -1.07 -6.32
CA LYS A 155 14.03 -0.32 -6.90
C LYS A 155 14.55 -0.99 -8.16
N SER A 156 14.62 -0.25 -9.27
CA SER A 156 15.04 -0.75 -10.57
C SER A 156 15.60 0.38 -11.42
N ARG A 157 16.67 0.09 -12.19
CA ARG A 157 17.15 0.99 -13.26
C ARG A 157 16.44 0.76 -14.59
N MET A 158 15.44 -0.11 -14.63
CA MET A 158 14.68 -0.38 -15.84
C MET A 158 13.44 0.52 -15.90
N LYS A 159 13.28 1.26 -16.98
CA LYS A 159 12.07 2.03 -17.31
C LYS A 159 10.89 1.10 -17.61
N MET A 160 9.67 1.64 -17.59
CA MET A 160 8.46 0.87 -17.93
C MET A 160 8.47 0.32 -19.37
N ASN A 161 9.19 0.96 -20.28
CA ASN A 161 9.36 0.49 -21.68
C ASN A 161 10.46 -0.58 -21.87
N GLY A 162 11.13 -0.98 -20.76
CA GLY A 162 12.18 -1.99 -20.77
C GLY A 162 13.59 -1.47 -21.03
N GLU A 163 13.77 -0.16 -21.24
CA GLU A 163 15.10 0.44 -21.40
C GLU A 163 15.78 0.63 -20.04
N MET A 164 17.12 0.53 -20.01
CA MET A 164 17.89 0.89 -18.83
C MET A 164 18.03 2.40 -18.68
N ASP A 165 18.06 2.88 -17.43
CA ASP A 165 18.27 4.27 -17.07
C ASP A 165 19.45 4.39 -16.09
N ASP A 166 20.08 5.55 -16.05
CA ASP A 166 21.11 5.89 -15.06
C ASP A 166 20.50 6.19 -13.68
N LYS A 167 19.19 6.46 -13.63
CA LYS A 167 18.42 6.73 -12.42
C LYS A 167 17.65 5.50 -11.96
N SER A 168 17.43 5.41 -10.65
CA SER A 168 16.51 4.42 -10.08
C SER A 168 15.06 4.85 -10.23
N HIS A 169 14.20 3.89 -10.52
CA HIS A 169 12.75 4.00 -10.58
C HIS A 169 12.12 3.12 -9.50
N TYR A 170 10.97 3.57 -8.98
CA TYR A 170 10.28 2.95 -7.85
C TYR A 170 8.82 2.65 -8.20
N TYR A 171 8.58 2.12 -9.41
CA TYR A 171 7.23 1.84 -9.87
C TYR A 171 6.48 0.93 -8.90
N ASN A 172 5.25 1.34 -8.55
CA ASN A 172 4.35 0.58 -7.69
C ASN A 172 4.77 0.48 -6.21
N HIS A 173 5.72 1.31 -5.72
CA HIS A 173 6.18 1.25 -4.33
C HIS A 173 5.05 1.49 -3.31
N ALA A 174 4.09 2.37 -3.61
CA ALA A 174 2.94 2.66 -2.76
C ALA A 174 2.08 1.41 -2.51
N GLU A 175 1.79 0.65 -3.56
CA GLU A 175 1.02 -0.60 -3.46
C GLU A 175 1.79 -1.67 -2.70
N ILE A 176 3.10 -1.79 -2.94
CA ILE A 176 3.97 -2.75 -2.25
C ILE A 176 4.13 -2.36 -0.79
N GLY A 177 4.35 -1.08 -0.47
CA GLY A 177 4.40 -0.59 0.91
C GLY A 177 3.10 -0.85 1.67
N ALA A 178 1.96 -0.56 1.05
CA ALA A 178 0.65 -0.88 1.62
C ALA A 178 0.46 -2.39 1.85
N TYR A 179 0.93 -3.24 0.94
CA TYR A 179 0.89 -4.70 1.11
C TYR A 179 1.81 -5.18 2.23
N MET A 180 3.01 -4.59 2.40
CA MET A 180 3.92 -4.91 3.51
C MET A 180 3.24 -4.61 4.86
N VAL A 181 2.54 -3.47 4.99
CA VAL A 181 1.71 -3.19 6.19
C VAL A 181 0.59 -4.21 6.35
N ALA A 182 -0.06 -4.63 5.26
CA ALA A 182 -1.11 -5.64 5.29
C ALA A 182 -0.61 -6.99 5.83
N CYS A 183 0.63 -7.38 5.52
CA CYS A 183 1.26 -8.58 6.09
C CYS A 183 1.40 -8.51 7.62
N CYS A 184 1.57 -7.32 8.18
CA CYS A 184 1.71 -7.13 9.64
C CYS A 184 0.37 -7.19 10.39
N VAL A 185 -0.79 -7.04 9.73
CA VAL A 185 -2.10 -6.85 10.40
C VAL A 185 -2.42 -7.98 11.38
N GLY A 186 -2.07 -9.22 11.07
CA GLY A 186 -2.31 -10.36 11.94
C GLY A 186 -1.55 -10.35 13.27
N GLN A 187 -0.55 -9.48 13.42
CA GLN A 187 0.21 -9.32 14.68
C GLN A 187 -0.51 -8.42 15.69
N PHE A 188 -1.59 -7.75 15.30
CA PHE A 188 -2.23 -6.70 16.08
C PHE A 188 -3.58 -7.16 16.66
N SER A 189 -3.96 -6.53 17.77
CA SER A 189 -5.27 -6.75 18.36
C SER A 189 -6.39 -6.18 17.49
N ALA A 190 -7.62 -6.70 17.64
CA ALA A 190 -8.79 -6.20 16.92
C ALA A 190 -9.01 -4.68 17.08
N LYS A 191 -8.61 -4.09 18.21
CA LYS A 191 -8.70 -2.63 18.45
C LYS A 191 -7.73 -1.82 17.58
N GLN A 192 -6.66 -2.43 17.09
CA GLN A 192 -5.66 -1.80 16.25
C GLN A 192 -5.97 -1.98 14.76
N HIS A 193 -6.88 -2.89 14.41
CA HIS A 193 -7.18 -3.20 13.00
C HIS A 193 -7.66 -1.97 12.21
N GLU A 194 -8.47 -1.10 12.80
CA GLU A 194 -8.93 0.13 12.14
C GLU A 194 -7.76 1.07 11.83
N PHE A 195 -6.85 1.26 12.80
CA PHE A 195 -5.66 2.07 12.60
C PHE A 195 -4.82 1.56 11.42
N TYR A 196 -4.57 0.25 11.37
CA TYR A 196 -3.76 -0.35 10.31
C TYR A 196 -4.48 -0.39 8.96
N ALA A 197 -5.81 -0.55 8.94
CA ALA A 197 -6.59 -0.42 7.72
C ALA A 197 -6.47 0.99 7.14
N ASN A 198 -6.59 2.03 7.97
CA ASN A 198 -6.39 3.41 7.57
C ASN A 198 -4.95 3.69 7.12
N LEU A 199 -3.95 3.12 7.81
CA LEU A 199 -2.54 3.24 7.44
C LEU A 199 -2.26 2.66 6.05
N ILE A 200 -2.78 1.46 5.76
CA ILE A 200 -2.68 0.80 4.45
C ILE A 200 -3.25 1.69 3.36
N VAL A 201 -4.44 2.25 3.58
CA VAL A 201 -5.11 3.12 2.62
C VAL A 201 -4.29 4.39 2.35
N LEU A 202 -3.77 5.05 3.39
CA LEU A 202 -2.97 6.27 3.23
C LEU A 202 -1.68 6.00 2.45
N ILE A 203 -0.98 4.90 2.77
CA ILE A 203 0.22 4.51 2.02
C ILE A 203 -0.12 4.16 0.57
N GLN A 204 -1.22 3.46 0.33
CA GLN A 204 -1.65 3.10 -1.02
C GLN A 204 -1.96 4.34 -1.89
N TRP A 205 -2.52 5.40 -1.28
CA TRP A 205 -3.01 6.57 -2.01
C TRP A 205 -2.00 7.73 -2.08
N HIS A 206 -0.87 7.70 -1.37
CA HIS A 206 0.02 8.85 -1.30
C HIS A 206 0.55 9.31 -2.67
N MET A 207 0.72 8.39 -3.63
CA MET A 207 1.18 8.70 -4.99
C MET A 207 0.07 9.18 -5.93
N ASP A 208 -1.21 9.13 -5.53
CA ASP A 208 -2.31 9.55 -6.40
C ASP A 208 -2.28 11.07 -6.66
N SER A 209 -1.68 11.86 -5.77
CA SER A 209 -1.42 13.29 -5.98
C SER A 209 -0.61 13.61 -7.26
N TYR A 210 0.28 12.70 -7.63
CA TYR A 210 1.10 12.81 -8.86
C TYR A 210 0.40 12.23 -10.09
N ALA A 211 -0.44 11.19 -9.90
CA ALA A 211 -1.13 10.50 -10.99
C ALA A 211 -2.44 11.18 -11.42
N ASN A 212 -3.16 11.81 -10.48
CA ASN A 212 -4.45 12.44 -10.70
C ASN A 212 -4.59 13.69 -9.81
N PRO A 213 -3.75 14.73 -10.01
CA PRO A 213 -3.64 15.88 -9.09
C PRO A 213 -4.95 16.63 -8.89
N ASP A 214 -5.81 16.70 -9.92
CA ASP A 214 -7.02 17.48 -9.90
C ASP A 214 -8.18 16.82 -9.13
N HIS A 215 -8.18 15.50 -9.00
CA HIS A 215 -9.34 14.75 -8.50
C HIS A 215 -9.03 13.75 -7.38
N TYR A 216 -7.75 13.48 -7.06
CA TYR A 216 -7.40 12.39 -6.12
C TYR A 216 -8.00 12.59 -4.72
N LEU A 217 -8.09 13.84 -4.25
CA LEU A 217 -8.66 14.15 -2.94
C LEU A 217 -10.18 13.94 -2.91
N ASP A 218 -10.88 14.30 -3.97
CA ASP A 218 -12.33 14.14 -4.06
C ASP A 218 -12.70 12.65 -4.20
N ASP A 219 -11.93 11.91 -5.00
CA ASP A 219 -12.06 10.46 -5.13
C ASP A 219 -11.80 9.76 -3.78
N PHE A 220 -10.75 10.19 -3.06
CA PHE A 220 -10.42 9.67 -1.75
C PHE A 220 -11.50 9.99 -0.72
N GLU A 221 -11.96 11.26 -0.66
CA GLU A 221 -13.00 11.70 0.28
C GLU A 221 -14.32 10.95 0.08
N SER A 222 -14.69 10.67 -1.17
CA SER A 222 -15.90 9.90 -1.49
C SER A 222 -15.88 8.49 -0.90
N CYS A 223 -14.69 7.90 -0.74
CA CYS A 223 -14.50 6.55 -0.21
C CYS A 223 -14.26 6.50 1.30
N TYR A 224 -13.54 7.49 1.86
CA TYR A 224 -12.99 7.45 3.21
C TYR A 224 -13.40 8.63 4.10
N GLY A 225 -14.07 9.63 3.54
CA GLY A 225 -14.60 10.80 4.25
C GLY A 225 -13.58 11.92 4.46
N GLY A 226 -14.10 13.13 4.77
CA GLY A 226 -13.31 14.37 4.83
C GLY A 226 -12.23 14.39 5.90
N GLU A 227 -12.40 13.67 7.01
CA GLU A 227 -11.37 13.60 8.05
C GLU A 227 -10.15 12.79 7.60
N MET A 228 -10.35 11.71 6.85
CA MET A 228 -9.26 10.93 6.27
C MET A 228 -8.59 11.68 5.11
N ARG A 229 -9.35 12.45 4.33
CA ARG A 229 -8.82 13.39 3.32
C ARG A 229 -7.77 14.32 3.91
N LYS A 230 -8.08 15.00 5.04
CA LYS A 230 -7.13 15.88 5.72
C LYS A 230 -5.85 15.15 6.16
N VAL A 231 -5.96 13.88 6.56
CA VAL A 231 -4.78 13.08 6.91
C VAL A 231 -3.92 12.81 5.67
N LEU A 232 -4.54 12.47 4.53
CA LEU A 232 -3.82 12.25 3.27
C LEU A 232 -3.14 13.54 2.77
N GLU A 233 -3.81 14.69 2.88
CA GLU A 233 -3.22 16.01 2.55
C GLU A 233 -1.95 16.27 3.35
N LEU A 234 -1.98 16.06 4.67
CA LEU A 234 -0.80 16.23 5.52
C LEU A 234 0.32 15.22 5.20
N VAL A 235 -0.03 13.98 4.83
CA VAL A 235 0.97 12.97 4.39
C VAL A 235 1.66 13.44 3.10
N HIS A 236 0.89 13.97 2.15
CA HIS A 236 1.45 14.50 0.91
C HIS A 236 2.34 15.74 1.14
N GLU A 237 1.90 16.68 2.00
CA GLU A 237 2.73 17.84 2.36
C GLU A 237 4.05 17.40 3.02
N ALA A 238 4.00 16.37 3.86
CA ALA A 238 5.17 15.84 4.54
C ALA A 238 6.15 15.17 3.57
N ASP A 239 5.66 14.41 2.60
CA ASP A 239 6.45 13.81 1.52
C ASP A 239 7.16 14.91 0.70
N VAL A 240 6.42 15.90 0.23
CA VAL A 240 6.97 17.04 -0.55
C VAL A 240 8.02 17.83 0.25
N HIS A 241 7.83 18.00 1.57
CA HIS A 241 8.77 18.75 2.42
C HIS A 241 10.09 18.03 2.63
N ALA A 242 10.07 16.71 2.69
CA ALA A 242 11.25 15.87 2.94
C ALA A 242 12.15 15.63 1.69
N HIS A 243 11.86 16.32 0.58
CA HIS A 243 12.65 16.26 -0.69
C HIS A 243 13.90 17.09 -0.68
#